data_28314a691771f29331c97469bc8466e6
#
_entry.id   28314a691771f29331c97469bc8466e6
#
_cell.length_a   1.000
_cell.length_b   1.000
_cell.length_c   1.000
_cell.angle_alpha   90.00
_cell.angle_beta   90.00
_cell.angle_gamma   90.00
#
_symmetry.space_group_name_H-M   'P 1'
#
loop_
_entity.id
_entity.type
_entity.pdbx_description
1 polymer ?
#
loop_
_entity_poly.entity_id
_entity_poly.type
_entity_poly.pdbx_seq_one_letter_code
_entity_poly.pdbx_strand_id
1 'polypeptide(L)'
;MVGFSQDTISKKKSQDVWQQVKEHVSIGGWVDAQYMYDKAGGVQSSVMQIRRARLDFKGSLSKWVDFRLQGDFAPNPRLIDAYVKVNFCQYVQLQVGQFKIPFSIENKYSPLDLELTENAQVISALSGYKDVTGISSYSNGREIGLMLTGTLASAKVRGEKIPILKYGVGLFGGNGINVKTDNMAKDISARIEFSPFVKNMIFSASGYWGKYNILYDGASTGVDGRRYRYAAGAEYNDKKWVVRGEYVAGLTDLASLNPSPDPDGLVVEPAFTQGFYVIAGYWFDFGWGKDIPMRQKLRPVLRFDYYRYNQHDAFNVPSIYYSAGLEWWPERHVRVQLNYTLKQRYQIDQFGHTLTAMVSVKF
;
A
#
# COMPACT_ATOMS: atom_id res chain seq x y z
N MET A 1 28.31 -53.09 -18.07
CA MET A 1 26.95 -52.63 -18.43
C MET A 1 26.20 -52.27 -17.16
N VAL A 2 26.54 -51.15 -16.52
CA VAL A 2 25.82 -50.60 -15.37
C VAL A 2 25.93 -49.09 -15.51
N GLY A 3 24.94 -48.45 -16.07
CA GLY A 3 24.96 -47.00 -16.29
C GLY A 3 23.63 -46.30 -16.58
N PHE A 4 22.49 -46.99 -16.47
CA PHE A 4 21.19 -46.39 -16.89
C PHE A 4 20.14 -46.23 -15.78
N SER A 5 20.44 -46.56 -14.53
CA SER A 5 19.41 -46.55 -13.48
C SER A 5 19.37 -45.25 -12.62
N GLN A 6 20.48 -44.56 -12.48
CA GLN A 6 20.54 -43.34 -11.63
C GLN A 6 19.96 -42.12 -12.29
N ASP A 7 20.12 -41.93 -13.60
CA ASP A 7 19.54 -40.75 -14.31
C ASP A 7 18.02 -40.78 -14.41
N THR A 8 17.43 -41.96 -14.50
CA THR A 8 15.95 -42.10 -14.61
C THR A 8 15.27 -41.86 -13.26
N ILE A 9 15.88 -42.28 -12.15
CA ILE A 9 15.36 -42.05 -10.79
C ILE A 9 15.53 -40.58 -10.42
N SER A 10 16.64 -39.95 -10.81
CA SER A 10 16.86 -38.49 -10.60
C SER A 10 15.84 -37.64 -11.37
N LYS A 11 15.57 -37.96 -12.64
CA LYS A 11 14.57 -37.27 -13.47
C LYS A 11 13.14 -37.47 -12.94
N LYS A 12 12.77 -38.65 -12.50
CA LYS A 12 11.44 -38.93 -11.95
C LYS A 12 11.24 -38.20 -10.62
N LYS A 13 12.24 -38.19 -9.75
CA LYS A 13 12.20 -37.46 -8.48
C LYS A 13 12.14 -35.93 -8.68
N SER A 14 12.84 -35.40 -9.68
CA SER A 14 12.75 -33.99 -10.02
C SER A 14 11.39 -33.59 -10.64
N GLN A 15 10.79 -34.46 -11.45
CA GLN A 15 9.45 -34.26 -12.01
C GLN A 15 8.38 -34.25 -10.92
N ASP A 16 8.47 -35.13 -9.92
CA ASP A 16 7.56 -35.17 -8.78
C ASP A 16 7.68 -33.90 -7.91
N VAL A 17 8.90 -33.40 -7.69
CA VAL A 17 9.13 -32.14 -6.96
C VAL A 17 8.56 -30.94 -7.72
N TRP A 18 8.76 -30.87 -9.05
CA TRP A 18 8.21 -29.79 -9.87
C TRP A 18 6.68 -29.83 -9.95
N GLN A 19 6.06 -31.01 -9.95
CA GLN A 19 4.63 -31.13 -9.87
C GLN A 19 4.10 -30.66 -8.51
N GLN A 20 4.73 -31.05 -7.42
CA GLN A 20 4.37 -30.55 -6.07
C GLN A 20 4.53 -29.04 -5.96
N VAL A 21 5.61 -28.49 -6.50
CA VAL A 21 5.80 -27.02 -6.54
C VAL A 21 4.68 -26.34 -7.31
N LYS A 22 4.31 -26.84 -8.49
CA LYS A 22 3.24 -26.28 -9.32
C LYS A 22 1.86 -26.33 -8.63
N GLU A 23 1.60 -27.33 -7.82
CA GLU A 23 0.33 -27.48 -7.10
C GLU A 23 0.23 -26.55 -5.88
N HIS A 24 1.36 -26.18 -5.28
CA HIS A 24 1.39 -25.42 -4.01
C HIS A 24 1.91 -23.99 -4.14
N VAL A 25 2.57 -23.65 -5.25
CA VAL A 25 3.19 -22.34 -5.46
C VAL A 25 2.63 -21.65 -6.70
N SER A 26 2.14 -20.44 -6.53
CA SER A 26 1.75 -19.54 -7.61
C SER A 26 2.87 -18.53 -7.84
N ILE A 27 3.30 -18.43 -9.09
CA ILE A 27 4.28 -17.44 -9.54
C ILE A 27 3.52 -16.43 -10.39
N GLY A 28 3.75 -15.16 -10.14
CA GLY A 28 3.14 -14.08 -10.91
C GLY A 28 3.97 -12.82 -10.80
N GLY A 29 3.59 -11.82 -11.53
CA GLY A 29 4.31 -10.56 -11.49
C GLY A 29 3.66 -9.51 -12.36
N TRP A 30 4.26 -8.33 -12.36
CA TRP A 30 3.85 -7.27 -13.26
C TRP A 30 4.94 -6.22 -13.43
N VAL A 31 4.86 -5.50 -14.54
CA VAL A 31 5.71 -4.35 -14.86
C VAL A 31 4.80 -3.15 -15.10
N ASP A 32 5.15 -2.01 -14.49
CA ASP A 32 4.50 -0.71 -14.71
C ASP A 32 5.49 0.21 -15.44
N ALA A 33 5.18 0.56 -16.69
CA ALA A 33 5.86 1.62 -17.45
C ALA A 33 5.04 2.91 -17.32
N GLN A 34 5.67 4.00 -16.92
CA GLN A 34 5.01 5.26 -16.60
C GLN A 34 5.65 6.44 -17.34
N TYR A 35 4.79 7.32 -17.85
CA TYR A 35 5.11 8.70 -18.21
C TYR A 35 4.39 9.64 -17.23
N MET A 36 5.09 10.64 -16.73
CA MET A 36 4.53 11.67 -15.87
C MET A 36 5.00 13.03 -16.33
N TYR A 37 4.06 13.95 -16.52
CA TYR A 37 4.31 15.37 -16.71
C TYR A 37 3.76 16.13 -15.50
N ASP A 38 4.58 16.98 -14.91
CA ASP A 38 4.21 17.81 -13.75
C ASP A 38 4.53 19.28 -14.04
N LYS A 39 3.60 20.16 -13.70
CA LYS A 39 3.77 21.60 -13.79
C LYS A 39 3.27 22.23 -12.49
N ALA A 40 4.13 22.92 -11.77
CA ALA A 40 3.79 23.62 -10.54
C ALA A 40 4.71 24.83 -10.33
N GLY A 41 4.14 25.99 -9.97
CA GLY A 41 4.90 27.19 -9.62
C GLY A 41 5.86 27.66 -10.73
N GLY A 42 5.49 27.52 -12.02
CA GLY A 42 6.34 27.89 -13.16
C GLY A 42 7.38 26.83 -13.55
N VAL A 43 7.61 25.81 -12.73
CA VAL A 43 8.52 24.69 -13.03
C VAL A 43 7.76 23.59 -13.76
N GLN A 44 8.38 23.04 -14.79
CA GLN A 44 7.84 21.90 -15.56
C GLN A 44 8.85 20.75 -15.55
N SER A 45 8.36 19.54 -15.42
CA SER A 45 9.16 18.33 -15.52
C SER A 45 8.41 17.23 -16.25
N SER A 46 9.16 16.39 -16.95
CA SER A 46 8.60 15.15 -17.51
C SER A 46 9.54 13.99 -17.23
N VAL A 47 8.97 12.84 -16.88
CA VAL A 47 9.71 11.64 -16.49
C VAL A 47 9.12 10.44 -17.20
N MET A 48 9.97 9.62 -17.81
CA MET A 48 9.67 8.27 -18.25
C MET A 48 10.43 7.28 -17.37
N GLN A 49 9.74 6.26 -16.85
CA GLN A 49 10.38 5.28 -15.96
C GLN A 49 9.67 3.93 -15.97
N ILE A 50 10.40 2.89 -15.65
CA ILE A 50 9.81 1.67 -15.13
C ILE A 50 9.54 1.92 -13.64
N ARG A 51 8.29 2.11 -13.29
CA ARG A 51 7.90 2.46 -11.92
C ARG A 51 7.97 1.27 -10.97
N ARG A 52 7.62 0.08 -11.49
CA ARG A 52 7.67 -1.20 -10.76
C ARG A 52 7.98 -2.33 -11.72
N ALA A 53 8.76 -3.28 -11.24
CA ALA A 53 8.98 -4.56 -11.89
C ALA A 53 8.94 -5.64 -10.81
N ARG A 54 7.77 -6.23 -10.57
CA ARG A 54 7.53 -7.11 -9.42
C ARG A 54 7.40 -8.57 -9.82
N LEU A 55 8.04 -9.41 -9.01
CA LEU A 55 7.90 -10.86 -9.05
C LEU A 55 7.35 -11.33 -7.70
N ASP A 56 6.32 -12.17 -7.74
CA ASP A 56 5.55 -12.61 -6.58
C ASP A 56 5.46 -14.13 -6.55
N PHE A 57 5.99 -14.73 -5.50
CA PHE A 57 5.89 -16.14 -5.18
C PHE A 57 4.99 -16.27 -3.95
N LYS A 58 3.92 -17.00 -4.06
CA LYS A 58 3.00 -17.25 -2.94
C LYS A 58 2.47 -18.66 -3.01
N GLY A 59 2.18 -19.23 -1.87
CA GLY A 59 1.63 -20.57 -1.82
C GLY A 59 1.28 -21.04 -0.42
N SER A 60 0.77 -22.27 -0.36
CA SER A 60 0.43 -22.97 0.87
C SER A 60 1.33 -24.19 1.02
N LEU A 61 2.20 -24.20 2.03
CA LEU A 61 3.05 -25.35 2.36
C LEU A 61 2.25 -26.49 2.98
N SER A 62 1.12 -26.14 3.60
CA SER A 62 0.17 -27.09 4.17
C SER A 62 -1.20 -26.39 4.36
N LYS A 63 -2.23 -27.12 4.78
CA LYS A 63 -3.53 -26.51 5.14
C LYS A 63 -3.46 -25.44 6.25
N TRP A 64 -2.31 -25.35 6.95
CA TRP A 64 -2.11 -24.45 8.08
C TRP A 64 -1.13 -23.32 7.79
N VAL A 65 -0.28 -23.45 6.75
CA VAL A 65 0.87 -22.56 6.56
C VAL A 65 0.89 -22.02 5.14
N ASP A 66 0.70 -20.72 5.01
CA ASP A 66 0.88 -19.95 3.78
C ASP A 66 2.17 -19.15 3.83
N PHE A 67 2.72 -18.83 2.67
CA PHE A 67 3.88 -17.97 2.54
C PHE A 67 3.74 -17.01 1.36
N ARG A 68 4.49 -15.93 1.40
CA ARG A 68 4.68 -15.02 0.28
C ARG A 68 6.08 -14.45 0.28
N LEU A 69 6.65 -14.38 -0.91
CA LEU A 69 7.90 -13.69 -1.21
C LEU A 69 7.67 -12.81 -2.43
N GLN A 70 7.83 -11.49 -2.29
CA GLN A 70 7.68 -10.54 -3.39
C GLN A 70 8.87 -9.59 -3.45
N GLY A 71 9.50 -9.51 -4.61
CA GLY A 71 10.55 -8.54 -4.93
C GLY A 71 10.07 -7.47 -5.90
N ASP A 72 10.63 -6.27 -5.81
CA ASP A 72 10.50 -5.18 -6.78
C ASP A 72 11.90 -4.85 -7.30
N PHE A 73 12.09 -4.92 -8.60
CA PHE A 73 13.39 -4.76 -9.25
C PHE A 73 13.58 -3.36 -9.85
N ALA A 74 12.55 -2.49 -9.75
CA ALA A 74 12.60 -1.12 -10.28
C ALA A 74 12.14 -0.10 -9.22
N PRO A 75 12.75 1.12 -9.19
CA PRO A 75 14.03 1.47 -9.85
C PRO A 75 15.25 0.84 -9.16
N ASN A 76 15.14 0.47 -7.88
CA ASN A 76 16.17 -0.18 -7.08
C ASN A 76 15.64 -1.51 -6.53
N PRO A 77 16.38 -2.62 -6.71
CA PRO A 77 15.96 -3.92 -6.22
C PRO A 77 15.75 -3.95 -4.71
N ARG A 78 14.59 -4.47 -4.28
CA ARG A 78 14.22 -4.58 -2.86
C ARG A 78 13.22 -5.69 -2.61
N LEU A 79 13.30 -6.29 -1.45
CA LEU A 79 12.31 -7.21 -0.96
C LEU A 79 11.08 -6.41 -0.49
N ILE A 80 9.90 -6.75 -0.98
CA ILE A 80 8.66 -6.05 -0.65
C ILE A 80 7.87 -6.82 0.41
N ASP A 81 7.47 -8.06 0.12
CA ASP A 81 6.83 -8.95 1.07
C ASP A 81 7.69 -10.19 1.28
N ALA A 82 7.89 -10.60 2.53
CA ALA A 82 8.53 -11.85 2.92
C ALA A 82 7.94 -12.31 4.24
N TYR A 83 6.96 -13.20 4.19
CA TYR A 83 6.28 -13.65 5.39
C TYR A 83 5.79 -15.09 5.31
N VAL A 84 5.61 -15.65 6.49
CA VAL A 84 4.86 -16.88 6.72
C VAL A 84 3.61 -16.54 7.51
N LYS A 85 2.49 -17.17 7.16
CA LYS A 85 1.21 -17.05 7.84
C LYS A 85 0.75 -18.41 8.31
N VAL A 86 0.48 -18.54 9.60
CA VAL A 86 -0.06 -19.75 10.24
C VAL A 86 -1.54 -19.55 10.51
N ASN A 87 -2.37 -20.41 9.94
CA ASN A 87 -3.84 -20.37 10.06
C ASN A 87 -4.30 -21.37 11.12
N PHE A 88 -4.41 -20.96 12.38
CA PHE A 88 -4.89 -21.83 13.47
C PHE A 88 -6.39 -22.12 13.35
N CYS A 89 -7.17 -21.05 13.14
CA CYS A 89 -8.60 -21.13 12.92
C CYS A 89 -9.10 -19.83 12.24
N GLN A 90 -10.40 -19.75 11.95
CA GLN A 90 -10.97 -18.51 11.37
C GLN A 90 -10.82 -17.27 12.26
N TYR A 91 -10.69 -17.47 13.59
CA TYR A 91 -10.58 -16.40 14.57
C TYR A 91 -9.14 -15.95 14.81
N VAL A 92 -8.17 -16.85 14.59
CA VAL A 92 -6.76 -16.61 14.92
C VAL A 92 -5.85 -17.09 13.80
N GLN A 93 -5.15 -16.16 13.20
CA GLN A 93 -4.12 -16.39 12.20
C GLN A 93 -2.92 -15.54 12.59
N LEU A 94 -1.73 -16.12 12.61
CA LEU A 94 -0.48 -15.43 12.92
C LEU A 94 0.34 -15.24 11.64
N GLN A 95 0.74 -14.02 11.36
CA GLN A 95 1.63 -13.68 10.27
C GLN A 95 2.93 -13.09 10.82
N VAL A 96 4.07 -13.58 10.34
CA VAL A 96 5.41 -13.18 10.79
C VAL A 96 6.28 -12.92 9.59
N GLY A 97 7.02 -11.80 9.60
CA GLY A 97 7.92 -11.38 8.54
C GLY A 97 7.72 -9.93 8.15
N GLN A 98 7.93 -9.63 6.87
CA GLN A 98 7.76 -8.30 6.28
C GLN A 98 6.49 -8.26 5.44
N PHE A 99 5.55 -7.37 5.78
CA PHE A 99 4.24 -7.26 5.12
C PHE A 99 3.57 -5.92 5.43
N LYS A 100 2.41 -5.67 4.81
CA LYS A 100 1.62 -4.44 5.04
C LYS A 100 1.09 -4.37 6.47
N ILE A 101 1.31 -3.23 7.12
CA ILE A 101 0.73 -2.93 8.43
C ILE A 101 -0.81 -2.84 8.34
N PRO A 102 -1.56 -3.21 9.38
CA PRO A 102 -3.01 -3.10 9.42
C PRO A 102 -3.44 -1.65 9.71
N PHE A 103 -3.12 -0.73 8.80
CA PHE A 103 -3.45 0.69 8.90
C PHE A 103 -3.98 1.19 7.55
N SER A 104 -5.07 2.00 7.57
CA SER A 104 -5.76 2.54 6.40
C SER A 104 -6.45 1.49 5.50
N ILE A 105 -7.55 1.88 4.85
CA ILE A 105 -8.24 1.06 3.84
C ILE A 105 -7.41 1.03 2.54
N GLU A 106 -6.94 2.19 2.08
CA GLU A 106 -6.21 2.29 0.81
C GLU A 106 -4.89 1.52 0.86
N ASN A 107 -4.19 1.53 2.01
CA ASN A 107 -2.96 0.76 2.17
C ASN A 107 -3.14 -0.75 1.99
N LYS A 108 -4.33 -1.28 2.20
CA LYS A 108 -4.65 -2.71 2.01
C LYS A 108 -4.46 -3.17 0.56
N TYR A 109 -4.73 -2.28 -0.41
CA TYR A 109 -4.75 -2.61 -1.83
C TYR A 109 -3.36 -2.74 -2.44
N SER A 110 -3.22 -3.68 -3.39
CA SER A 110 -2.06 -3.71 -4.29
C SER A 110 -2.10 -2.48 -5.24
N PRO A 111 -0.95 -1.98 -5.70
CA PRO A 111 -0.93 -0.95 -6.74
C PRO A 111 -1.72 -1.31 -8.00
N LEU A 112 -1.84 -2.61 -8.33
CA LEU A 112 -2.66 -3.07 -9.45
C LEU A 112 -4.17 -2.97 -9.20
N ASP A 113 -4.59 -2.87 -7.94
CA ASP A 113 -6.00 -2.81 -7.56
C ASP A 113 -6.47 -1.37 -7.29
N LEU A 114 -5.52 -0.41 -7.22
CA LEU A 114 -5.83 1.00 -7.04
C LEU A 114 -6.35 1.63 -8.33
N GLU A 115 -7.33 2.46 -8.18
CA GLU A 115 -8.07 3.15 -9.24
C GLU A 115 -7.22 4.22 -9.93
N LEU A 116 -6.33 4.87 -9.17
CA LEU A 116 -5.39 5.90 -9.64
C LEU A 116 -3.95 5.44 -9.44
N THR A 117 -3.04 6.01 -10.20
CA THR A 117 -1.60 5.67 -10.13
C THR A 117 -0.95 6.09 -8.81
N GLU A 118 -1.47 7.16 -8.19
CA GLU A 118 -0.95 7.70 -6.93
C GLU A 118 -1.94 7.52 -5.79
N ASN A 119 -1.42 7.23 -4.59
CA ASN A 119 -2.19 7.21 -3.37
C ASN A 119 -2.72 8.61 -3.01
N ALA A 120 -3.73 8.69 -2.17
CA ALA A 120 -4.17 9.95 -1.57
C ALA A 120 -3.03 10.60 -0.78
N GLN A 121 -3.02 11.94 -0.73
CA GLN A 121 -1.91 12.70 -0.10
C GLN A 121 -1.67 12.25 1.34
N VAL A 122 -2.75 12.19 2.14
CA VAL A 122 -2.66 11.81 3.54
C VAL A 122 -2.20 10.35 3.74
N ILE A 123 -2.61 9.45 2.83
CA ILE A 123 -2.13 8.06 2.84
C ILE A 123 -0.64 8.00 2.51
N SER A 124 -0.20 8.77 1.52
CA SER A 124 1.22 8.88 1.19
C SER A 124 2.03 9.40 2.37
N ALA A 125 1.53 10.40 3.09
CA ALA A 125 2.22 11.06 4.19
C ALA A 125 2.26 10.23 5.49
N LEU A 126 1.25 9.39 5.75
CA LEU A 126 1.08 8.71 7.04
C LEU A 126 1.09 7.17 6.95
N SER A 127 1.34 6.58 5.79
CA SER A 127 1.34 5.13 5.60
C SER A 127 2.63 4.59 4.96
N GLY A 128 3.75 5.30 5.09
CA GLY A 128 5.06 4.82 4.65
C GLY A 128 5.30 4.87 3.14
N TYR A 129 4.62 5.74 2.38
CA TYR A 129 4.90 5.96 0.96
C TYR A 129 5.81 7.16 0.73
N LYS A 130 5.48 8.30 1.29
CA LYS A 130 6.28 9.53 1.42
C LYS A 130 6.07 10.05 2.84
N ASP A 131 6.47 9.23 3.79
CA ASP A 131 6.18 9.46 5.21
C ASP A 131 6.77 10.78 5.71
N VAL A 132 5.99 11.51 6.49
CA VAL A 132 6.42 12.81 7.06
C VAL A 132 7.65 12.69 7.94
N THR A 133 7.94 11.52 8.50
CA THR A 133 9.15 11.24 9.28
C THR A 133 10.40 11.07 8.41
N GLY A 134 10.26 10.94 7.09
CA GLY A 134 11.36 10.51 6.21
C GLY A 134 11.72 9.03 6.34
N ILE A 135 11.37 8.40 7.48
CA ILE A 135 11.54 6.96 7.72
C ILE A 135 10.48 6.21 6.91
N SER A 136 10.81 5.03 6.47
CA SER A 136 9.86 4.19 5.73
C SER A 136 9.35 4.77 4.42
N SER A 137 9.94 5.86 3.91
CA SER A 137 9.44 6.58 2.72
C SER A 137 9.27 5.71 1.47
N TYR A 138 9.83 4.54 1.44
CA TYR A 138 9.69 3.58 0.33
C TYR A 138 9.15 2.23 0.79
N SER A 139 8.65 2.13 2.00
CA SER A 139 8.10 0.87 2.55
C SER A 139 6.78 0.49 1.88
N ASN A 140 6.09 1.43 1.24
CA ASN A 140 4.77 1.24 0.67
C ASN A 140 3.80 0.64 1.70
N GLY A 141 3.80 1.20 2.93
CA GLY A 141 2.95 0.79 4.03
C GLY A 141 3.29 -0.57 4.65
N ARG A 142 4.56 -0.99 4.58
CA ARG A 142 5.03 -2.27 5.12
C ARG A 142 6.05 -2.08 6.22
N GLU A 143 6.10 -3.09 7.09
CA GLU A 143 7.06 -3.19 8.19
C GLU A 143 7.44 -4.64 8.43
N ILE A 144 8.57 -4.86 9.09
CA ILE A 144 8.95 -6.16 9.64
C ILE A 144 8.25 -6.32 10.99
N GLY A 145 7.54 -7.43 11.18
CA GLY A 145 6.82 -7.63 12.43
C GLY A 145 6.05 -8.94 12.52
N LEU A 146 5.16 -8.98 13.48
CA LEU A 146 4.21 -10.07 13.68
C LEU A 146 2.79 -9.49 13.82
N MET A 147 1.80 -10.19 13.28
CA MET A 147 0.42 -9.75 13.28
C MET A 147 -0.53 -10.91 13.52
N LEU A 148 -1.47 -10.72 14.42
CA LEU A 148 -2.65 -11.57 14.59
C LEU A 148 -3.81 -10.98 13.79
N THR A 149 -4.48 -11.84 13.02
CA THR A 149 -5.68 -11.48 12.27
C THR A 149 -6.76 -12.53 12.45
N GLY A 150 -8.00 -12.15 12.17
CA GLY A 150 -9.10 -13.12 12.20
C GLY A 150 -10.45 -12.52 11.87
N THR A 151 -11.42 -13.40 11.72
CA THR A 151 -12.84 -13.07 11.53
C THR A 151 -13.60 -13.43 12.80
N LEU A 152 -13.98 -12.42 13.59
CA LEU A 152 -14.68 -12.60 14.88
C LEU A 152 -16.15 -12.97 14.71
N ALA A 153 -16.80 -12.42 13.68
CA ALA A 153 -18.19 -12.71 13.39
C ALA A 153 -18.43 -12.87 11.89
N SER A 154 -19.34 -13.75 11.53
CA SER A 154 -19.81 -13.98 10.17
C SER A 154 -21.32 -14.16 10.18
N ALA A 155 -22.01 -13.73 9.11
CA ALA A 155 -23.42 -13.97 8.92
C ALA A 155 -23.69 -14.61 7.56
N LYS A 156 -24.82 -15.29 7.43
CA LYS A 156 -25.33 -15.76 6.14
C LYS A 156 -26.21 -14.66 5.53
N VAL A 157 -25.79 -14.14 4.38
CA VAL A 157 -26.57 -13.16 3.62
C VAL A 157 -26.83 -13.73 2.24
N ARG A 158 -28.09 -13.92 1.89
CA ARG A 158 -28.51 -14.55 0.62
C ARG A 158 -27.86 -15.90 0.35
N GLY A 159 -27.65 -16.71 1.40
CA GLY A 159 -27.04 -18.04 1.29
C GLY A 159 -25.50 -18.06 1.36
N GLU A 160 -24.84 -16.95 1.20
CA GLU A 160 -23.37 -16.84 1.32
C GLU A 160 -22.94 -16.46 2.74
N LYS A 161 -21.90 -17.12 3.26
CA LYS A 161 -21.27 -16.75 4.54
C LYS A 161 -20.34 -15.57 4.28
N ILE A 162 -20.69 -14.40 4.81
CA ILE A 162 -19.86 -13.21 4.73
C ILE A 162 -19.25 -12.87 6.10
N PRO A 163 -18.00 -12.43 6.16
CA PRO A 163 -17.40 -11.94 7.40
C PRO A 163 -18.00 -10.58 7.75
N ILE A 164 -18.52 -10.46 8.98
CA ILE A 164 -19.13 -9.23 9.49
C ILE A 164 -18.12 -8.41 10.27
N LEU A 165 -17.28 -9.05 11.08
CA LEU A 165 -16.30 -8.38 11.92
C LEU A 165 -14.94 -9.05 11.75
N LYS A 166 -13.95 -8.27 11.29
CA LYS A 166 -12.55 -8.69 11.15
C LYS A 166 -11.66 -7.80 11.98
N TYR A 167 -10.54 -8.34 12.41
CA TYR A 167 -9.51 -7.57 13.09
C TYR A 167 -8.12 -7.91 12.57
N GLY A 168 -7.19 -7.00 12.80
CA GLY A 168 -5.76 -7.21 12.68
C GLY A 168 -5.06 -6.37 13.75
N VAL A 169 -4.15 -6.98 14.50
CA VAL A 169 -3.32 -6.29 15.50
C VAL A 169 -1.90 -6.84 15.41
N GLY A 170 -0.91 -5.97 15.41
CA GLY A 170 0.47 -6.39 15.23
C GLY A 170 1.49 -5.51 15.93
N LEU A 171 2.67 -6.09 16.11
CA LEU A 171 3.88 -5.45 16.61
C LEU A 171 4.89 -5.37 15.47
N PHE A 172 5.48 -4.19 15.28
CA PHE A 172 6.34 -3.87 14.15
C PHE A 172 7.65 -3.22 14.57
N GLY A 173 8.65 -3.30 13.72
CA GLY A 173 9.97 -2.74 13.96
C GLY A 173 10.03 -1.21 13.94
N GLY A 174 9.16 -0.56 13.17
CA GLY A 174 9.08 0.91 13.09
C GLY A 174 10.03 1.57 12.07
N ASN A 175 10.99 0.84 11.51
CA ASN A 175 12.03 1.39 10.61
C ASN A 175 11.75 1.15 9.12
N GLY A 176 10.59 0.58 8.76
CA GLY A 176 10.24 0.24 7.39
C GLY A 176 10.73 -1.13 6.93
N ILE A 177 10.86 -1.29 5.61
CA ILE A 177 11.25 -2.55 5.00
C ILE A 177 12.77 -2.69 4.90
N ASN A 178 13.27 -3.95 5.00
CA ASN A 178 14.68 -4.29 4.78
C ASN A 178 15.66 -3.59 5.73
N VAL A 179 15.17 -3.02 6.82
CA VAL A 179 15.97 -2.30 7.81
C VAL A 179 15.93 -3.04 9.13
N LYS A 180 17.10 -3.26 9.71
CA LYS A 180 17.22 -3.82 11.05
C LYS A 180 16.73 -2.80 12.06
N THR A 181 15.92 -3.25 13.03
CA THR A 181 15.50 -2.40 14.15
C THR A 181 16.69 -2.11 15.05
N ASP A 182 16.94 -0.85 15.30
CA ASP A 182 18.06 -0.32 16.10
C ASP A 182 17.65 0.17 17.51
N ASN A 183 16.34 0.25 17.76
CA ASN A 183 15.78 0.68 19.05
C ASN A 183 15.01 -0.43 19.77
N MET A 184 14.83 -0.26 21.08
CA MET A 184 14.03 -1.17 21.92
C MET A 184 12.53 -0.99 21.72
N ALA A 185 12.09 0.17 21.24
CA ALA A 185 10.69 0.46 21.00
C ALA A 185 10.15 -0.40 19.86
N LYS A 186 8.92 -0.86 20.01
CA LYS A 186 8.17 -1.54 18.96
C LYS A 186 6.88 -0.79 18.73
N ASP A 187 6.52 -0.67 17.46
CA ASP A 187 5.30 -0.02 17.05
C ASP A 187 4.13 -0.99 17.12
N ILE A 188 2.98 -0.49 17.53
CA ILE A 188 1.72 -1.25 17.54
C ILE A 188 0.82 -0.69 16.47
N SER A 189 0.23 -1.55 15.65
CA SER A 189 -0.85 -1.17 14.74
C SER A 189 -2.03 -2.10 14.88
N ALA A 190 -3.23 -1.53 14.84
CA ALA A 190 -4.47 -2.29 14.92
C ALA A 190 -5.49 -1.76 13.92
N ARG A 191 -6.30 -2.67 13.35
CA ARG A 191 -7.42 -2.35 12.48
C ARG A 191 -8.61 -3.25 12.79
N ILE A 192 -9.80 -2.66 12.76
CA ILE A 192 -11.07 -3.36 12.79
C ILE A 192 -11.84 -3.04 11.51
N GLU A 193 -12.46 -4.04 10.91
CA GLU A 193 -13.35 -3.90 9.74
C GLU A 193 -14.71 -4.45 10.10
N PHE A 194 -15.74 -3.64 9.93
CA PHE A 194 -17.13 -4.01 10.10
C PHE A 194 -17.82 -4.01 8.73
N SER A 195 -18.35 -5.17 8.32
CA SER A 195 -19.18 -5.30 7.13
C SER A 195 -20.63 -5.41 7.58
N PRO A 196 -21.48 -4.40 7.38
CA PRO A 196 -22.91 -4.51 7.65
C PRO A 196 -23.52 -5.58 6.73
N PHE A 197 -24.77 -5.97 6.99
CA PHE A 197 -25.47 -6.98 6.19
C PHE A 197 -25.65 -6.61 4.70
N VAL A 198 -25.05 -5.51 4.27
CA VAL A 198 -24.92 -5.09 2.88
C VAL A 198 -23.64 -5.67 2.30
N LYS A 199 -23.78 -6.53 1.29
CA LYS A 199 -22.65 -7.12 0.57
C LYS A 199 -21.77 -6.02 -0.03
N ASN A 200 -20.45 -6.21 0.01
CA ASN A 200 -19.43 -5.32 -0.57
C ASN A 200 -19.28 -3.94 0.13
N MET A 201 -19.86 -3.75 1.29
CA MET A 201 -19.68 -2.55 2.10
C MET A 201 -18.83 -2.88 3.34
N ILE A 202 -17.86 -2.04 3.64
CA ILE A 202 -17.06 -2.11 4.85
C ILE A 202 -16.94 -0.73 5.50
N PHE A 203 -16.93 -0.72 6.82
CA PHE A 203 -16.43 0.37 7.64
C PHE A 203 -15.14 -0.08 8.30
N SER A 204 -14.16 0.78 8.38
CA SER A 204 -12.85 0.46 8.97
C SER A 204 -12.39 1.56 9.88
N ALA A 205 -11.83 1.17 11.02
CA ALA A 205 -11.06 2.04 11.89
C ALA A 205 -9.71 1.40 12.17
N SER A 206 -8.65 2.22 12.22
CA SER A 206 -7.30 1.75 12.50
C SER A 206 -6.49 2.77 13.28
N GLY A 207 -5.52 2.26 14.03
CA GLY A 207 -4.56 3.06 14.78
C GLY A 207 -3.14 2.53 14.63
N TYR A 208 -2.19 3.43 14.77
CA TYR A 208 -0.77 3.14 14.78
C TYR A 208 -0.10 3.97 15.87
N TRP A 209 0.63 3.32 16.74
CA TRP A 209 1.34 3.93 17.86
C TRP A 209 2.78 3.44 17.86
N GLY A 210 3.71 4.35 17.70
CA GLY A 210 5.11 4.04 17.62
C GLY A 210 6.02 5.13 18.08
N LYS A 211 7.30 4.78 18.12
CA LYS A 211 8.41 5.69 18.36
C LYS A 211 9.47 5.47 17.29
N TYR A 212 10.15 6.52 16.92
CA TYR A 212 11.25 6.45 15.98
C TYR A 212 12.40 7.34 16.43
N ASN A 213 13.58 7.06 15.89
CA ASN A 213 14.76 7.82 16.22
C ASN A 213 14.88 9.03 15.28
N ILE A 214 14.79 10.23 15.81
CA ILE A 214 14.97 11.48 15.06
C ILE A 214 16.47 11.75 15.00
N LEU A 215 17.07 11.54 13.83
CA LEU A 215 18.47 11.88 13.57
C LEU A 215 18.51 13.32 13.01
N TYR A 216 19.46 14.11 13.49
CA TYR A 216 19.78 15.40 12.89
C TYR A 216 21.18 15.36 12.29
N ASP A 217 21.45 16.29 11.39
CA ASP A 217 22.67 16.30 10.58
C ASP A 217 23.92 16.38 11.49
N GLY A 218 24.78 15.36 11.42
CA GLY A 218 26.01 15.25 12.21
C GLY A 218 25.90 14.57 13.56
N ALA A 219 24.71 14.12 14.01
CA ALA A 219 24.56 13.44 15.28
C ALA A 219 24.80 11.93 15.18
N SER A 220 25.55 11.37 16.14
CA SER A 220 25.74 9.92 16.29
C SER A 220 24.62 9.24 17.08
N THR A 221 23.83 10.00 17.83
CA THR A 221 22.69 9.56 18.64
C THR A 221 21.48 10.44 18.32
N GLY A 222 20.31 9.82 18.17
CA GLY A 222 19.07 10.53 17.93
C GLY A 222 18.21 10.65 19.18
N VAL A 223 17.13 11.39 19.06
CA VAL A 223 16.11 11.58 20.09
C VAL A 223 14.86 10.80 19.74
N ASP A 224 14.23 10.15 20.72
CA ASP A 224 12.98 9.44 20.53
C ASP A 224 11.84 10.40 20.17
N GLY A 225 11.26 10.23 18.96
CA GLY A 225 10.07 10.92 18.50
C GLY A 225 8.83 10.03 18.53
N ARG A 226 7.68 10.61 18.85
CA ARG A 226 6.40 9.92 18.83
C ARG A 226 5.85 9.86 17.40
N ARG A 227 5.13 8.77 17.08
CA ARG A 227 4.45 8.56 15.81
C ARG A 227 3.09 7.92 16.05
N TYR A 228 2.07 8.76 16.28
CA TYR A 228 0.70 8.32 16.52
C TYR A 228 -0.17 8.64 15.34
N ARG A 229 -0.92 7.66 14.85
CA ARG A 229 -1.77 7.80 13.66
C ARG A 229 -3.08 7.08 13.86
N TYR A 230 -4.14 7.60 13.29
CA TYR A 230 -5.46 6.98 13.28
C TYR A 230 -6.15 7.24 11.94
N ALA A 231 -6.99 6.30 11.53
CA ALA A 231 -7.74 6.36 10.31
C ALA A 231 -9.12 5.75 10.51
N ALA A 232 -10.12 6.35 9.88
CA ALA A 232 -11.47 5.84 9.83
C ALA A 232 -12.09 6.10 8.46
N GLY A 233 -12.81 5.13 7.93
CA GLY A 233 -13.39 5.25 6.60
C GLY A 233 -14.39 4.17 6.27
N ALA A 234 -14.95 4.30 5.07
CA ALA A 234 -15.88 3.34 4.50
C ALA A 234 -15.57 3.09 3.03
N GLU A 235 -15.92 1.91 2.58
CA GLU A 235 -15.82 1.51 1.18
C GLU A 235 -17.04 0.70 0.78
N TYR A 236 -17.55 1.01 -0.40
CA TYR A 236 -18.44 0.15 -1.17
C TYR A 236 -17.72 -0.25 -2.46
N ASN A 237 -17.51 -1.54 -2.68
CA ASN A 237 -16.79 -2.04 -3.84
C ASN A 237 -17.44 -3.31 -4.35
N ASP A 238 -18.16 -3.20 -5.46
CA ASP A 238 -18.80 -4.32 -6.14
C ASP A 238 -18.22 -4.53 -7.56
N LYS A 239 -18.94 -5.27 -8.38
CA LYS A 239 -18.49 -5.53 -9.76
C LYS A 239 -18.55 -4.31 -10.68
N LYS A 240 -19.28 -3.26 -10.30
CA LYS A 240 -19.52 -2.06 -11.11
C LYS A 240 -19.02 -0.79 -10.42
N TRP A 241 -19.35 -0.60 -9.15
CA TRP A 241 -19.04 0.60 -8.41
C TRP A 241 -17.85 0.40 -7.48
N VAL A 242 -17.02 1.41 -7.39
CA VAL A 242 -16.14 1.63 -6.26
C VAL A 242 -16.41 3.03 -5.71
N VAL A 243 -16.74 3.09 -4.41
CA VAL A 243 -16.84 4.35 -3.67
C VAL A 243 -16.09 4.12 -2.36
N ARG A 244 -15.07 4.91 -2.10
CA ARG A 244 -14.25 4.83 -0.88
C ARG A 244 -13.96 6.22 -0.36
N GLY A 245 -14.08 6.40 0.95
CA GLY A 245 -13.68 7.61 1.65
C GLY A 245 -13.00 7.26 2.95
N GLU A 246 -11.95 7.98 3.29
CA GLU A 246 -11.18 7.76 4.51
C GLU A 246 -10.65 9.09 5.03
N TYR A 247 -10.78 9.31 6.34
CA TYR A 247 -10.10 10.35 7.10
C TYR A 247 -8.91 9.73 7.82
N VAL A 248 -7.76 10.38 7.71
CA VAL A 248 -6.53 9.96 8.38
C VAL A 248 -5.89 11.15 9.04
N ALA A 249 -5.41 10.95 10.26
CA ALA A 249 -4.65 11.97 10.97
C ALA A 249 -3.55 11.36 11.83
N GLY A 250 -2.56 12.18 12.20
CA GLY A 250 -1.45 11.75 13.03
C GLY A 250 -0.74 12.90 13.72
N LEU A 251 -0.19 12.58 14.87
CA LEU A 251 0.76 13.40 15.62
C LEU A 251 2.15 12.78 15.45
N THR A 252 3.08 13.56 14.95
CA THR A 252 4.46 13.13 14.71
C THR A 252 5.41 14.16 15.29
N ASP A 253 6.33 13.75 16.14
CA ASP A 253 7.38 14.63 16.62
C ASP A 253 8.45 14.75 15.54
N LEU A 254 8.81 15.95 15.14
CA LEU A 254 9.79 16.21 14.10
C LEU A 254 10.90 17.11 14.61
N ALA A 255 12.09 17.01 14.02
CA ALA A 255 13.14 17.99 14.28
C ALA A 255 12.67 19.38 13.81
N SER A 256 12.88 20.40 14.65
CA SER A 256 12.59 21.77 14.27
C SER A 256 13.46 22.21 13.09
N LEU A 257 12.86 22.95 12.15
CA LEU A 257 13.58 23.57 11.04
C LEU A 257 14.34 24.83 11.46
N ASN A 258 14.16 25.28 12.68
CA ASN A 258 14.96 26.38 13.23
C ASN A 258 16.31 25.83 13.71
N PRO A 259 17.41 26.07 12.99
CA PRO A 259 18.72 25.66 13.45
C PRO A 259 19.03 26.47 14.74
N SER A 260 18.91 25.83 15.90
CA SER A 260 19.57 26.33 17.09
C SER A 260 21.07 26.28 16.81
N PRO A 261 21.83 27.33 17.07
CA PRO A 261 23.29 27.31 16.95
C PRO A 261 23.96 26.37 17.97
N ASP A 262 23.18 25.78 18.87
CA ASP A 262 23.66 24.85 19.89
C ASP A 262 23.49 23.41 19.38
N PRO A 263 24.57 22.64 19.15
CA PRO A 263 24.51 21.24 18.76
C PRO A 263 23.82 20.33 19.78
N ASP A 264 23.69 20.74 21.06
CA ASP A 264 22.92 20.04 22.09
C ASP A 264 21.45 20.46 22.13
N GLY A 265 21.03 21.41 21.28
CA GLY A 265 19.72 22.05 21.29
C GLY A 265 18.77 21.56 20.20
N LEU A 266 18.71 20.23 19.88
CA LEU A 266 17.69 19.69 19.00
C LEU A 266 16.30 19.97 19.57
N VAL A 267 15.59 20.91 18.99
CA VAL A 267 14.19 21.19 19.32
C VAL A 267 13.31 20.21 18.57
N VAL A 268 12.63 19.34 19.29
CA VAL A 268 11.65 18.41 18.75
C VAL A 268 10.26 18.96 18.95
N GLU A 269 9.52 19.12 17.86
CA GLU A 269 8.19 19.70 17.88
C GLU A 269 7.14 18.76 17.34
N PRO A 270 5.95 18.73 17.95
CA PRO A 270 4.84 17.95 17.45
C PRO A 270 4.25 18.57 16.17
N ALA A 271 4.20 17.82 15.10
CA ALA A 271 3.49 18.17 13.88
C ALA A 271 2.18 17.38 13.78
N PHE A 272 1.08 18.07 13.60
CA PHE A 272 -0.22 17.46 13.37
C PHE A 272 -0.53 17.42 11.87
N THR A 273 -0.66 16.21 11.35
CA THR A 273 -0.97 15.95 9.94
C THR A 273 -2.35 15.33 9.83
N GLN A 274 -3.18 15.85 8.94
CA GLN A 274 -4.52 15.29 8.70
C GLN A 274 -4.94 15.44 7.25
N GLY A 275 -5.89 14.62 6.85
CA GLY A 275 -6.50 14.72 5.54
C GLY A 275 -7.62 13.73 5.36
N PHE A 276 -8.34 13.89 4.29
CA PHE A 276 -9.33 12.92 3.85
C PHE A 276 -9.38 12.87 2.33
N TYR A 277 -9.85 11.77 1.82
CA TYR A 277 -10.16 11.63 0.41
C TYR A 277 -11.49 10.93 0.22
N VAL A 278 -12.10 11.20 -0.92
CA VAL A 278 -13.24 10.46 -1.45
C VAL A 278 -12.94 10.11 -2.89
N ILE A 279 -13.08 8.84 -3.24
CA ILE A 279 -12.90 8.34 -4.59
C ILE A 279 -14.16 7.61 -5.05
N ALA A 280 -14.54 7.80 -6.31
CA ALA A 280 -15.64 7.10 -6.94
C ALA A 280 -15.26 6.68 -8.35
N GLY A 281 -15.65 5.48 -8.75
CA GLY A 281 -15.46 4.96 -10.09
C GLY A 281 -16.55 3.97 -10.49
N TYR A 282 -16.75 3.84 -11.79
CA TYR A 282 -17.76 2.93 -12.34
C TYR A 282 -17.18 2.12 -13.51
N TRP A 283 -17.39 0.80 -13.49
CA TRP A 283 -16.97 -0.11 -14.54
C TRP A 283 -17.99 -0.22 -15.65
N PHE A 284 -17.55 0.08 -16.86
CA PHE A 284 -18.24 -0.24 -18.10
C PHE A 284 -17.61 -1.49 -18.70
N ASP A 285 -18.42 -2.50 -18.97
CA ASP A 285 -18.03 -3.70 -19.72
C ASP A 285 -18.42 -3.50 -21.19
N PHE A 286 -17.44 -3.54 -22.09
CA PHE A 286 -17.68 -3.45 -23.54
C PHE A 286 -17.33 -4.76 -24.20
N GLY A 287 -18.26 -5.28 -25.01
CA GLY A 287 -17.97 -6.33 -25.99
C GLY A 287 -17.69 -5.68 -27.34
N TRP A 288 -16.43 -5.55 -27.72
CA TRP A 288 -16.07 -5.06 -29.06
C TRP A 288 -16.04 -6.22 -30.05
N GLY A 289 -17.12 -6.36 -30.87
CA GLY A 289 -17.20 -7.26 -32.00
C GLY A 289 -17.27 -8.74 -31.65
N LYS A 290 -17.91 -9.51 -32.53
CA LYS A 290 -18.02 -10.97 -32.42
C LYS A 290 -16.67 -11.69 -32.60
N ASP A 291 -15.67 -11.01 -33.16
CA ASP A 291 -14.40 -11.58 -33.58
C ASP A 291 -13.23 -11.28 -32.65
N ILE A 292 -13.42 -10.41 -31.62
CA ILE A 292 -12.42 -10.14 -30.59
C ILE A 292 -12.85 -10.81 -29.28
N PRO A 293 -12.24 -11.93 -28.87
CA PRO A 293 -12.65 -12.68 -27.68
C PRO A 293 -12.30 -11.98 -26.36
N MET A 294 -12.01 -10.68 -26.39
CA MET A 294 -11.56 -9.91 -25.24
C MET A 294 -12.70 -9.07 -24.66
N ARG A 295 -13.00 -9.33 -23.40
CA ARG A 295 -13.92 -8.53 -22.61
C ARG A 295 -13.17 -7.30 -22.12
N GLN A 296 -13.38 -6.18 -22.79
CA GLN A 296 -12.77 -4.90 -22.41
C GLN A 296 -13.53 -4.26 -21.25
N LYS A 297 -12.79 -3.66 -20.34
CA LYS A 297 -13.35 -2.93 -19.22
C LYS A 297 -12.76 -1.53 -19.16
N LEU A 298 -13.62 -0.55 -18.92
CA LEU A 298 -13.25 0.85 -18.76
C LEU A 298 -13.82 1.39 -17.46
N ARG A 299 -12.99 2.08 -16.67
CA ARG A 299 -13.42 2.72 -15.44
C ARG A 299 -12.98 4.19 -15.39
N PRO A 300 -13.87 5.15 -15.64
CA PRO A 300 -13.66 6.51 -15.21
C PRO A 300 -13.68 6.57 -13.67
N VAL A 301 -12.81 7.42 -13.13
CA VAL A 301 -12.58 7.59 -11.69
C VAL A 301 -12.43 9.05 -11.37
N LEU A 302 -13.02 9.49 -10.27
CA LEU A 302 -12.83 10.82 -9.71
C LEU A 302 -12.36 10.70 -8.26
N ARG A 303 -11.41 11.54 -7.84
CA ARG A 303 -11.00 11.66 -6.45
C ARG A 303 -10.88 13.12 -6.03
N PHE A 304 -11.49 13.43 -4.91
CA PHE A 304 -11.24 14.63 -4.13
C PHE A 304 -10.31 14.27 -2.97
N ASP A 305 -9.30 15.11 -2.69
CA ASP A 305 -8.23 14.80 -1.75
C ASP A 305 -7.82 16.08 -1.02
N TYR A 306 -8.08 16.15 0.28
CA TYR A 306 -7.69 17.23 1.17
C TYR A 306 -6.57 16.77 2.09
N TYR A 307 -5.53 17.58 2.23
CA TYR A 307 -4.40 17.31 3.09
C TYR A 307 -3.94 18.58 3.79
N ARG A 308 -3.62 18.50 5.06
CA ARG A 308 -3.07 19.58 5.86
C ARG A 308 -1.95 19.05 6.73
N TYR A 309 -0.81 19.72 6.63
CA TYR A 309 0.34 19.49 7.47
C TYR A 309 0.56 20.74 8.32
N ASN A 310 0.64 20.59 9.64
CA ASN A 310 0.82 21.69 10.57
C ASN A 310 2.05 21.41 11.44
N GLN A 311 3.17 22.02 11.07
CA GLN A 311 4.38 22.14 11.86
C GLN A 311 4.70 23.64 11.91
N HIS A 312 4.37 24.33 12.99
CA HIS A 312 4.38 25.78 13.11
C HIS A 312 3.40 26.52 12.17
N ASP A 313 3.05 27.74 12.52
CA ASP A 313 2.13 28.56 11.73
C ASP A 313 2.62 28.85 10.31
N ALA A 314 3.95 28.89 10.10
CA ALA A 314 4.56 29.11 8.79
C ALA A 314 4.37 27.97 7.79
N PHE A 315 4.12 26.72 8.26
CA PHE A 315 3.95 25.53 7.42
C PHE A 315 2.54 24.95 7.49
N ASN A 316 1.59 25.67 8.06
CA ASN A 316 0.21 25.27 8.17
C ASN A 316 -0.54 25.47 6.84
N VAL A 317 -0.16 24.72 5.82
CA VAL A 317 -0.66 24.90 4.47
C VAL A 317 -1.57 23.73 4.06
N PRO A 318 -2.86 23.97 3.87
CA PRO A 318 -3.72 22.98 3.24
C PRO A 318 -3.41 22.82 1.76
N SER A 319 -3.53 21.62 1.25
CA SER A 319 -3.50 21.34 -0.18
C SER A 319 -4.72 20.49 -0.59
N ILE A 320 -5.30 20.84 -1.72
CA ILE A 320 -6.47 20.16 -2.27
C ILE A 320 -6.10 19.65 -3.66
N TYR A 321 -6.35 18.36 -3.90
CA TYR A 321 -6.17 17.75 -5.21
C TYR A 321 -7.50 17.24 -5.75
N TYR A 322 -7.75 17.57 -7.01
CA TYR A 322 -8.85 17.06 -7.80
C TYR A 322 -8.25 16.14 -8.85
N SER A 323 -8.54 14.86 -8.79
CA SER A 323 -8.00 13.88 -9.72
C SER A 323 -9.11 13.26 -10.56
N ALA A 324 -8.89 13.20 -11.87
CA ALA A 324 -9.70 12.43 -12.78
C ALA A 324 -8.83 11.34 -13.41
N GLY A 325 -9.33 10.13 -13.47
CA GLY A 325 -8.64 8.97 -14.03
C GLY A 325 -9.50 8.21 -15.01
N LEU A 326 -8.85 7.58 -15.95
CA LEU A 326 -9.43 6.61 -16.83
C LEU A 326 -8.58 5.34 -16.77
N GLU A 327 -9.18 4.26 -16.31
CA GLU A 327 -8.57 2.94 -16.29
C GLU A 327 -9.19 2.05 -17.35
N TRP A 328 -8.36 1.51 -18.22
CA TRP A 328 -8.77 0.64 -19.31
C TRP A 328 -8.03 -0.70 -19.26
N TRP A 329 -8.79 -1.78 -19.32
CA TRP A 329 -8.29 -3.14 -19.47
C TRP A 329 -8.68 -3.63 -20.86
N PRO A 330 -7.79 -3.45 -21.88
CA PRO A 330 -8.02 -4.01 -23.21
C PRO A 330 -8.11 -5.53 -23.17
N GLU A 331 -7.37 -6.14 -22.24
CA GLU A 331 -7.40 -7.57 -21.97
C GLU A 331 -7.01 -7.86 -20.50
N ARG A 332 -7.08 -9.11 -20.06
CA ARG A 332 -6.88 -9.50 -18.65
C ARG A 332 -5.47 -9.25 -18.11
N HIS A 333 -4.47 -9.16 -18.96
CA HIS A 333 -3.06 -9.01 -18.61
C HIS A 333 -2.53 -7.59 -18.76
N VAL A 334 -3.23 -6.75 -19.51
CA VAL A 334 -2.80 -5.38 -19.83
C VAL A 334 -3.77 -4.37 -19.23
N ARG A 335 -3.24 -3.41 -18.49
CA ARG A 335 -3.96 -2.26 -17.93
C ARG A 335 -3.32 -0.97 -18.41
N VAL A 336 -4.13 -0.05 -18.87
CA VAL A 336 -3.74 1.33 -19.22
C VAL A 336 -4.44 2.28 -18.27
N GLN A 337 -3.71 3.18 -17.65
CA GLN A 337 -4.26 4.25 -16.81
C GLN A 337 -3.80 5.60 -17.31
N LEU A 338 -4.74 6.53 -17.44
CA LEU A 338 -4.49 7.93 -17.72
C LEU A 338 -5.10 8.75 -16.59
N ASN A 339 -4.29 9.51 -15.88
CA ASN A 339 -4.72 10.31 -14.73
C ASN A 339 -4.31 11.76 -14.93
N TYR A 340 -5.22 12.66 -14.61
CA TYR A 340 -4.97 14.08 -14.50
C TYR A 340 -5.27 14.55 -13.08
N THR A 341 -4.35 15.29 -12.47
CA THR A 341 -4.52 15.85 -11.13
C THR A 341 -4.29 17.35 -11.16
N LEU A 342 -5.30 18.09 -10.77
CA LEU A 342 -5.22 19.52 -10.49
C LEU A 342 -4.86 19.70 -9.01
N LYS A 343 -3.75 20.40 -8.74
CA LYS A 343 -3.20 20.60 -7.40
C LYS A 343 -3.37 22.06 -6.98
N GLN A 344 -4.15 22.28 -5.93
CA GLN A 344 -4.29 23.60 -5.32
C GLN A 344 -3.51 23.61 -4.00
N ARG A 345 -2.54 24.51 -3.87
CA ARG A 345 -1.76 24.76 -2.65
C ARG A 345 -1.93 26.22 -2.25
N TYR A 346 -2.40 26.46 -1.07
CA TYR A 346 -2.81 27.79 -0.61
C TYR A 346 -1.71 28.86 -0.56
N GLN A 347 -0.43 28.48 -0.60
CA GLN A 347 0.68 29.45 -0.64
C GLN A 347 1.18 29.77 -2.05
N ILE A 348 0.61 29.14 -3.06
CA ILE A 348 1.01 29.32 -4.46
C ILE A 348 -0.23 29.74 -5.22
N ASP A 349 -0.30 30.96 -5.71
CA ASP A 349 -1.43 31.52 -6.49
C ASP A 349 -1.68 30.78 -7.82
N GLN A 350 -0.89 29.76 -8.13
CA GLN A 350 -1.01 28.99 -9.36
C GLN A 350 -1.35 27.55 -9.08
N PHE A 351 -2.32 27.03 -9.83
CA PHE A 351 -2.61 25.61 -9.84
C PHE A 351 -1.44 24.80 -10.42
N GLY A 352 -1.10 23.71 -9.74
CA GLY A 352 -0.23 22.69 -10.29
C GLY A 352 -1.03 21.67 -11.10
N HIS A 353 -0.41 21.10 -12.12
CA HIS A 353 -1.01 20.13 -13.03
C HIS A 353 -0.12 18.91 -13.13
N THR A 354 -0.69 17.72 -12.96
CA THR A 354 0.04 16.47 -13.19
C THR A 354 -0.76 15.61 -14.15
N LEU A 355 -0.13 15.19 -15.23
CA LEU A 355 -0.64 14.19 -16.15
C LEU A 355 0.21 12.92 -16.00
N THR A 356 -0.43 11.79 -15.78
CA THR A 356 0.24 10.49 -15.67
C THR A 356 -0.39 9.49 -16.62
N ALA A 357 0.43 8.88 -17.46
CA ALA A 357 0.05 7.73 -18.27
C ALA A 357 0.85 6.51 -17.80
N MET A 358 0.17 5.39 -17.56
CA MET A 358 0.82 4.16 -17.09
C MET A 358 0.26 2.94 -17.81
N VAL A 359 1.16 2.09 -18.27
CA VAL A 359 0.83 0.78 -18.80
C VAL A 359 1.37 -0.27 -17.85
N SER A 360 0.49 -1.17 -17.41
CA SER A 360 0.83 -2.31 -16.55
C SER A 360 0.61 -3.60 -17.32
N VAL A 361 1.60 -4.47 -17.31
CA VAL A 361 1.48 -5.83 -17.86
C VAL A 361 1.68 -6.82 -16.73
N LYS A 362 0.69 -7.70 -16.50
CA LYS A 362 0.74 -8.75 -15.47
C LYS A 362 0.75 -10.15 -16.08
N PHE A 363 1.41 -11.08 -15.43
CA PHE A 363 1.50 -12.49 -15.83
C PHE A 363 1.31 -13.42 -14.64
#